data_ad47aad4a693675c71c596072173e1ea
#
_entry.id   ad47aad4a693675c71c596072173e1ea
#
_cell.length_a   1.000
_cell.length_b   1.000
_cell.length_c   1.000
_cell.angle_alpha   90.00
_cell.angle_beta   90.00
_cell.angle_gamma   90.00
#
_symmetry.space_group_name_H-M   'P 1'
#
loop_
_entity.id
_entity.type
_entity.pdbx_description
1 polymer ?
#
loop_
_entity_poly.entity_id
_entity_poly.type
_entity_poly.pdbx_seq_one_letter_code
_entity_poly.pdbx_strand_id
1 'polypeptide(L)'
;CAMYPGDEAFLANVKKEFDYQIPRISSHPSVVLFNGNNEVDVAWKNWGFQARYVIVGKEAQKIEDDYKRLFQALLPERISYLSTVPYIHTSPLSNWGKDEFYNHGSQHYWGVWHGKDPIEDFGRKSGRFNAEYGFQSFPQMSTINTFATKKDWDLESDIMKHHQKSYVGNGMMLKHAKILYGQPKTFEDF
;
A
#
# COMPACT_ATOMS: atom_id res chain seq x y z
N CYS A 1 -7.64 1.49 5.36
CA CYS A 1 -9.00 2.05 5.42
C CYS A 1 -9.64 1.89 4.07
N ALA A 2 -10.78 1.25 4.00
CA ALA A 2 -11.37 0.88 2.73
C ALA A 2 -12.69 1.58 2.40
N MET A 3 -13.26 2.35 3.33
CA MET A 3 -14.57 2.96 3.16
C MET A 3 -14.55 4.42 3.58
N TYR A 4 -15.15 5.26 2.76
CA TYR A 4 -15.23 6.69 2.97
C TYR A 4 -16.69 7.14 3.04
N PRO A 5 -17.03 8.13 3.89
CA PRO A 5 -18.34 8.73 3.91
C PRO A 5 -18.62 9.47 2.59
N GLY A 6 -19.89 9.50 2.19
CA GLY A 6 -20.35 10.26 1.02
C GLY A 6 -21.39 11.33 1.38
N ASP A 7 -21.51 11.68 2.66
CA ASP A 7 -22.42 12.76 3.07
C ASP A 7 -21.89 14.13 2.65
N GLU A 8 -22.81 15.08 2.50
CA GLU A 8 -22.51 16.41 1.99
C GLU A 8 -21.52 17.19 2.84
N ALA A 9 -21.56 17.02 4.17
CA ALA A 9 -20.64 17.73 5.07
C ALA A 9 -19.20 17.22 4.90
N PHE A 10 -19.02 15.90 4.78
CA PHE A 10 -17.72 15.30 4.51
C PHE A 10 -17.19 15.73 3.14
N LEU A 11 -18.00 15.61 2.08
CA LEU A 11 -17.58 16.00 0.72
C LEU A 11 -17.23 17.49 0.62
N ALA A 12 -17.99 18.36 1.30
CA ALA A 12 -17.70 19.78 1.34
C ALA A 12 -16.37 20.08 2.06
N ASN A 13 -16.06 19.34 3.11
CA ASN A 13 -14.77 19.46 3.83
C ASN A 13 -13.60 18.99 2.96
N VAL A 14 -13.73 17.83 2.30
CA VAL A 14 -12.73 17.33 1.35
C VAL A 14 -12.49 18.34 0.23
N LYS A 15 -13.57 18.92 -0.34
CA LYS A 15 -13.44 19.96 -1.36
C LYS A 15 -12.62 21.16 -0.90
N LYS A 16 -12.86 21.66 0.33
CA LYS A 16 -12.07 22.76 0.90
C LYS A 16 -10.60 22.41 1.05
N GLU A 17 -10.30 21.19 1.51
CA GLU A 17 -8.93 20.71 1.63
C GLU A 17 -8.24 20.67 0.26
N PHE A 18 -8.90 20.16 -0.76
CA PHE A 18 -8.36 20.11 -2.12
C PHE A 18 -8.18 21.50 -2.72
N ASP A 19 -9.14 22.40 -2.51
CA ASP A 19 -9.05 23.80 -2.96
C ASP A 19 -7.81 24.52 -2.40
N TYR A 20 -7.40 24.14 -1.20
CA TYR A 20 -6.19 24.67 -0.56
C TYR A 20 -4.91 23.92 -0.97
N GLN A 21 -4.92 22.59 -0.92
CA GLN A 21 -3.69 21.79 -1.10
C GLN A 21 -3.25 21.64 -2.55
N ILE A 22 -4.18 21.47 -3.49
CA ILE A 22 -3.82 21.20 -4.88
C ILE A 22 -3.00 22.36 -5.49
N PRO A 23 -3.43 23.64 -5.39
CA PRO A 23 -2.60 24.75 -5.90
C PRO A 23 -1.23 24.83 -5.22
N ARG A 24 -1.16 24.53 -3.91
CA ARG A 24 0.08 24.57 -3.13
C ARG A 24 1.10 23.53 -3.60
N ILE A 25 0.67 22.30 -3.86
CA ILE A 25 1.59 21.19 -4.17
C ILE A 25 1.80 20.97 -5.67
N SER A 26 0.85 21.32 -6.53
CA SER A 26 0.95 21.10 -7.98
C SER A 26 1.99 21.98 -8.67
N SER A 27 2.48 23.03 -8.01
CA SER A 27 3.57 23.89 -8.51
C SER A 27 4.94 23.24 -8.40
N HIS A 28 5.08 22.15 -7.66
CA HIS A 28 6.36 21.45 -7.51
C HIS A 28 6.62 20.53 -8.72
N PRO A 29 7.75 20.65 -9.44
CA PRO A 29 8.04 19.83 -10.62
C PRO A 29 8.10 18.31 -10.36
N SER A 30 8.30 17.90 -9.11
CA SER A 30 8.33 16.50 -8.68
C SER A 30 6.94 15.88 -8.58
N VAL A 31 5.87 16.67 -8.58
CA VAL A 31 4.49 16.17 -8.54
C VAL A 31 4.03 15.84 -9.95
N VAL A 32 3.99 14.57 -10.27
CA VAL A 32 3.69 14.07 -11.64
C VAL A 32 2.34 13.37 -11.76
N LEU A 33 1.73 12.99 -10.63
CA LEU A 33 0.47 12.26 -10.58
C LEU A 33 -0.22 12.46 -9.23
N PHE A 34 -1.54 12.69 -9.25
CA PHE A 34 -2.39 12.61 -8.07
C PHE A 34 -3.13 11.27 -8.03
N ASN A 35 -3.10 10.60 -6.87
CA ASN A 35 -3.86 9.40 -6.61
C ASN A 35 -4.96 9.69 -5.59
N GLY A 36 -6.20 9.26 -5.87
CA GLY A 36 -7.34 9.52 -5.00
C GLY A 36 -7.27 8.79 -3.66
N ASN A 37 -6.86 7.53 -3.68
CA ASN A 37 -6.74 6.72 -2.46
C ASN A 37 -5.69 5.62 -2.62
N ASN A 38 -5.31 5.03 -1.48
CA ASN A 38 -4.47 3.84 -1.44
C ASN A 38 -5.31 2.58 -1.24
N GLU A 39 -5.30 1.72 -2.25
CA GLU A 39 -5.82 0.35 -2.25
C GLU A 39 -7.32 0.18 -1.94
N VAL A 40 -8.12 1.24 -1.92
CA VAL A 40 -9.56 1.14 -1.57
C VAL A 40 -10.32 0.33 -2.62
N ASP A 41 -10.08 0.58 -3.90
CA ASP A 41 -10.77 -0.13 -4.99
C ASP A 41 -10.39 -1.62 -5.04
N VAL A 42 -9.09 -1.92 -4.94
CA VAL A 42 -8.61 -3.30 -4.94
C VAL A 42 -9.07 -4.05 -3.68
N ALA A 43 -9.07 -3.38 -2.54
CA ALA A 43 -9.55 -3.98 -1.29
C ALA A 43 -11.03 -4.32 -1.37
N TRP A 44 -11.84 -3.41 -1.89
CA TRP A 44 -13.28 -3.64 -2.09
C TRP A 44 -13.56 -4.81 -3.04
N LYS A 45 -12.85 -4.86 -4.17
CA LYS A 45 -13.08 -5.87 -5.21
C LYS A 45 -12.48 -7.24 -4.90
N ASN A 46 -11.30 -7.27 -4.26
CA ASN A 46 -10.47 -8.47 -4.24
C ASN A 46 -10.15 -9.01 -2.84
N TRP A 47 -10.31 -8.22 -1.76
CA TRP A 47 -9.90 -8.68 -0.42
C TRP A 47 -11.05 -9.27 0.40
N GLY A 48 -12.22 -9.42 -0.21
CA GLY A 48 -13.36 -10.08 0.41
C GLY A 48 -13.97 -9.31 1.59
N PHE A 49 -13.87 -7.97 1.61
CA PHE A 49 -14.40 -7.15 2.68
C PHE A 49 -15.91 -7.30 2.83
N GLN A 50 -16.65 -7.43 1.72
CA GLN A 50 -18.09 -7.64 1.74
C GLN A 50 -18.47 -8.89 2.52
N ALA A 51 -17.76 -10.01 2.27
CA ALA A 51 -17.99 -11.27 2.98
C ALA A 51 -17.52 -11.18 4.44
N ARG A 52 -16.34 -10.63 4.68
CA ARG A 52 -15.74 -10.54 6.01
C ARG A 52 -16.55 -9.70 7.00
N TYR A 53 -17.15 -8.62 6.53
CA TYR A 53 -17.92 -7.67 7.35
C TYR A 53 -19.42 -7.76 7.11
N VAL A 54 -19.87 -8.76 6.34
CA VAL A 54 -21.29 -9.02 6.02
C VAL A 54 -21.96 -7.78 5.38
N ILE A 55 -21.24 -7.07 4.53
CA ILE A 55 -21.72 -5.88 3.84
C ILE A 55 -22.46 -6.31 2.56
N VAL A 56 -23.77 -6.19 2.55
CA VAL A 56 -24.62 -6.69 1.44
C VAL A 56 -25.73 -5.70 1.05
N GLY A 57 -26.31 -5.89 -0.12
CA GLY A 57 -27.50 -5.17 -0.58
C GLY A 57 -27.31 -3.65 -0.59
N LYS A 58 -28.23 -2.91 0.04
CA LYS A 58 -28.23 -1.45 0.03
C LYS A 58 -27.02 -0.82 0.69
N GLU A 59 -26.42 -1.48 1.69
CA GLU A 59 -25.22 -1.00 2.36
C GLU A 59 -24.00 -1.08 1.41
N ALA A 60 -23.83 -2.20 0.72
CA ALA A 60 -22.77 -2.37 -0.28
C ALA A 60 -22.93 -1.33 -1.40
N GLN A 61 -24.14 -1.16 -1.92
CA GLN A 61 -24.44 -0.17 -2.95
C GLN A 61 -24.11 1.26 -2.49
N LYS A 62 -24.49 1.60 -1.24
CA LYS A 62 -24.17 2.93 -0.69
C LYS A 62 -22.68 3.18 -0.62
N ILE A 63 -21.87 2.22 -0.18
CA ILE A 63 -20.42 2.35 -0.10
C ILE A 63 -19.82 2.56 -1.49
N GLU A 64 -20.29 1.83 -2.49
CA GLU A 64 -19.85 2.01 -3.88
C GLU A 64 -20.23 3.39 -4.44
N ASP A 65 -21.44 3.86 -4.15
CA ASP A 65 -21.92 5.16 -4.61
C ASP A 65 -21.15 6.30 -3.92
N ASP A 66 -20.88 6.19 -2.62
CA ASP A 66 -20.05 7.13 -1.86
C ASP A 66 -18.61 7.17 -2.42
N TYR A 67 -18.04 6.00 -2.75
CA TYR A 67 -16.74 5.92 -3.43
C TYR A 67 -16.72 6.65 -4.77
N LYS A 68 -17.72 6.41 -5.62
CA LYS A 68 -17.84 7.06 -6.93
C LYS A 68 -18.00 8.57 -6.80
N ARG A 69 -18.85 9.02 -5.88
CA ARG A 69 -19.08 10.46 -5.63
C ARG A 69 -17.78 11.17 -5.24
N LEU A 70 -16.99 10.56 -4.36
CA LEU A 70 -15.73 11.14 -3.90
C LEU A 70 -14.63 11.02 -4.95
N PHE A 71 -14.24 9.79 -5.30
CA PHE A 71 -13.02 9.51 -6.05
C PHE A 71 -13.16 9.58 -7.56
N GLN A 72 -14.38 9.41 -8.10
CA GLN A 72 -14.61 9.41 -9.54
C GLN A 72 -15.41 10.61 -10.03
N ALA A 73 -15.97 11.45 -9.15
CA ALA A 73 -16.68 12.67 -9.51
C ALA A 73 -16.03 13.91 -8.88
N LEU A 74 -16.10 14.08 -7.56
CA LEU A 74 -15.63 15.30 -6.88
C LEU A 74 -14.14 15.56 -7.10
N LEU A 75 -13.27 14.58 -6.82
CA LEU A 75 -11.83 14.78 -6.87
C LEU A 75 -11.29 15.05 -8.29
N PRO A 76 -11.66 14.27 -9.33
CA PRO A 76 -11.19 14.58 -10.69
C PRO A 76 -11.69 15.95 -11.18
N GLU A 77 -12.94 16.36 -10.86
CA GLU A 77 -13.43 17.68 -11.18
C GLU A 77 -12.57 18.78 -10.53
N ARG A 78 -12.30 18.66 -9.21
CA ARG A 78 -11.52 19.68 -8.50
C ARG A 78 -10.07 19.74 -8.97
N ILE A 79 -9.44 18.60 -9.17
CA ILE A 79 -8.04 18.55 -9.62
C ILE A 79 -7.90 19.11 -11.03
N SER A 80 -8.79 18.75 -11.96
CA SER A 80 -8.74 19.29 -13.33
C SER A 80 -8.97 20.79 -13.42
N TYR A 81 -9.74 21.35 -12.48
CA TYR A 81 -9.93 22.79 -12.38
C TYR A 81 -8.69 23.52 -11.79
N LEU A 82 -8.00 22.90 -10.85
CA LEU A 82 -6.92 23.52 -10.06
C LEU A 82 -5.51 23.22 -10.57
N SER A 83 -5.33 22.19 -11.40
CA SER A 83 -4.04 21.71 -11.83
C SER A 83 -4.11 21.01 -13.19
N THR A 84 -2.97 20.97 -13.88
CA THR A 84 -2.77 20.17 -15.11
C THR A 84 -2.13 18.81 -14.82
N VAL A 85 -1.76 18.52 -13.57
CA VAL A 85 -1.20 17.23 -13.17
C VAL A 85 -2.29 16.16 -13.29
N PRO A 86 -2.02 15.02 -13.94
CA PRO A 86 -3.00 13.96 -14.13
C PRO A 86 -3.48 13.36 -12.79
N TYR A 87 -4.68 12.82 -12.81
CA TYR A 87 -5.32 12.17 -11.67
C TYR A 87 -5.77 10.76 -12.02
N ILE A 88 -5.58 9.83 -11.09
CA ILE A 88 -6.21 8.50 -11.09
C ILE A 88 -6.99 8.29 -9.78
N HIS A 89 -8.15 7.62 -9.87
CA HIS A 89 -9.07 7.54 -8.73
C HIS A 89 -8.57 6.65 -7.60
N THR A 90 -7.62 5.74 -7.86
CA THR A 90 -7.04 4.81 -6.87
C THR A 90 -5.62 4.44 -7.25
N SER A 91 -4.80 4.10 -6.28
CA SER A 91 -3.53 3.40 -6.46
C SER A 91 -3.61 2.06 -5.71
N PRO A 92 -3.43 0.90 -6.36
CA PRO A 92 -3.10 0.73 -7.78
C PRO A 92 -4.35 0.76 -8.68
N LEU A 93 -4.15 1.10 -9.97
CA LEU A 93 -5.02 0.66 -11.05
C LEU A 93 -4.57 -0.73 -11.55
N SER A 94 -3.29 -1.04 -11.40
CA SER A 94 -2.68 -2.31 -11.76
C SER A 94 -2.20 -3.04 -10.51
N ASN A 95 -2.82 -4.19 -10.18
CA ASN A 95 -2.44 -4.97 -9.02
C ASN A 95 -1.68 -6.23 -9.43
N TRP A 96 -0.72 -6.65 -8.60
CA TRP A 96 0.03 -7.88 -8.83
C TRP A 96 -0.88 -9.13 -8.81
N GLY A 97 -0.44 -10.20 -9.49
CA GLY A 97 -1.19 -11.47 -9.58
C GLY A 97 -2.08 -11.61 -10.81
N LYS A 98 -2.12 -10.60 -11.70
CA LYS A 98 -2.83 -10.68 -12.98
C LYS A 98 -2.00 -10.03 -14.08
N ASP A 99 -1.79 -10.72 -15.20
CA ASP A 99 -0.87 -10.29 -16.26
C ASP A 99 -1.31 -9.02 -17.00
N GLU A 100 -2.61 -8.78 -17.14
CA GLU A 100 -3.16 -7.60 -17.79
C GLU A 100 -2.88 -6.30 -17.03
N PHE A 101 -2.44 -6.35 -15.79
CA PHE A 101 -2.36 -5.20 -14.90
C PHE A 101 -1.03 -4.46 -14.88
N TYR A 102 -0.02 -4.87 -15.65
CA TYR A 102 1.27 -4.17 -15.65
C TYR A 102 1.30 -2.84 -16.39
N ASN A 103 0.24 -2.45 -17.08
CA ASN A 103 0.23 -1.32 -18.01
C ASN A 103 -0.83 -0.25 -17.75
N HIS A 104 -1.50 -0.27 -16.60
CA HIS A 104 -2.56 0.68 -16.26
C HIS A 104 -2.18 1.52 -15.04
N GLY A 105 -2.11 2.84 -15.21
CA GLY A 105 -1.89 3.79 -14.09
C GLY A 105 -0.70 3.43 -13.21
N SER A 106 -0.89 3.42 -11.90
CA SER A 106 0.09 2.97 -10.92
C SER A 106 -0.05 1.48 -10.61
N GLN A 107 1.08 0.83 -10.31
CA GLN A 107 1.14 -0.58 -9.91
C GLN A 107 1.58 -0.71 -8.45
N HIS A 108 0.99 -1.67 -7.73
CA HIS A 108 1.51 -2.19 -6.49
C HIS A 108 1.99 -3.62 -6.70
N TYR A 109 3.29 -3.88 -6.45
CA TYR A 109 3.86 -5.20 -6.58
C TYR A 109 4.37 -5.73 -5.23
N TRP A 110 3.59 -6.62 -4.62
CA TRP A 110 3.91 -7.27 -3.35
C TRP A 110 4.14 -8.78 -3.49
N GLY A 111 4.35 -9.26 -4.71
CA GLY A 111 4.51 -10.69 -5.00
C GLY A 111 5.65 -11.36 -4.26
N VAL A 112 6.79 -10.68 -4.11
CA VAL A 112 7.95 -11.23 -3.39
C VAL A 112 7.68 -11.32 -1.89
N TRP A 113 7.10 -10.26 -1.29
CA TRP A 113 6.86 -10.23 0.15
C TRP A 113 5.62 -11.04 0.57
N HIS A 114 4.48 -10.84 -0.09
CA HIS A 114 3.22 -11.50 0.25
C HIS A 114 2.94 -12.76 -0.58
N GLY A 115 3.46 -12.83 -1.83
CA GLY A 115 3.10 -13.86 -2.81
C GLY A 115 4.06 -15.03 -2.93
N LYS A 116 5.20 -15.03 -2.23
CA LYS A 116 6.27 -16.04 -2.33
C LYS A 116 7.00 -16.09 -3.69
N ASP A 117 6.87 -15.06 -4.52
CA ASP A 117 7.62 -14.90 -5.75
C ASP A 117 9.13 -14.85 -5.47
N PRO A 118 9.99 -15.27 -6.41
CA PRO A 118 11.43 -15.10 -6.28
C PRO A 118 11.82 -13.62 -6.34
N ILE A 119 12.95 -13.25 -5.74
CA ILE A 119 13.40 -11.87 -5.64
C ILE A 119 13.67 -11.22 -7.02
N GLU A 120 14.06 -12.03 -7.99
CA GLU A 120 14.29 -11.63 -9.38
C GLU A 120 13.04 -11.07 -10.06
N ASP A 121 11.87 -11.38 -9.53
CA ASP A 121 10.59 -10.89 -10.07
C ASP A 121 10.39 -9.39 -9.83
N PHE A 122 11.14 -8.75 -8.94
CA PHE A 122 11.18 -7.28 -8.88
C PHE A 122 11.61 -6.66 -10.21
N GLY A 123 12.54 -7.30 -10.94
CA GLY A 123 12.98 -6.84 -12.26
C GLY A 123 12.09 -7.30 -13.42
N ARG A 124 11.32 -8.38 -13.23
CA ARG A 124 10.49 -8.98 -14.30
C ARG A 124 9.05 -8.47 -14.30
N LYS A 125 8.52 -8.18 -13.12
CA LYS A 125 7.12 -7.81 -12.89
C LYS A 125 6.95 -6.33 -12.56
N SER A 126 7.79 -5.46 -13.16
CA SER A 126 7.68 -4.03 -12.97
C SER A 126 6.83 -3.39 -14.08
N GLY A 127 5.82 -2.62 -13.68
CA GLY A 127 5.03 -1.78 -14.58
C GLY A 127 5.75 -0.46 -14.90
N ARG A 128 5.09 0.39 -15.69
CA ARG A 128 5.64 1.72 -16.05
C ARG A 128 5.72 2.67 -14.88
N PHE A 129 4.85 2.52 -13.89
CA PHE A 129 4.80 3.34 -12.68
C PHE A 129 4.52 2.45 -11.48
N ASN A 130 5.57 2.05 -10.77
CA ASN A 130 5.45 1.29 -9.53
C ASN A 130 5.31 2.26 -8.36
N ALA A 131 4.10 2.40 -7.83
CA ALA A 131 3.82 3.24 -6.68
C ALA A 131 4.19 2.54 -5.37
N GLU A 132 4.04 1.22 -5.32
CA GLU A 132 4.44 0.41 -4.18
C GLU A 132 5.10 -0.90 -4.61
N TYR A 133 6.17 -1.22 -3.94
CA TYR A 133 6.83 -2.52 -3.95
C TYR A 133 7.72 -2.60 -2.72
N GLY A 134 8.13 -3.79 -2.33
CA GLY A 134 9.10 -3.83 -1.25
C GLY A 134 9.26 -5.18 -0.59
N PHE A 135 10.13 -5.13 0.40
CA PHE A 135 10.49 -6.23 1.26
C PHE A 135 10.82 -5.66 2.64
N GLN A 136 10.35 -6.28 3.69
CA GLN A 136 10.65 -5.79 5.04
C GLN A 136 12.16 -5.91 5.30
N SER A 137 12.81 -4.83 5.69
CA SER A 137 14.18 -4.88 6.18
C SER A 137 14.21 -5.11 7.68
N PHE A 138 15.23 -5.85 8.12
CA PHE A 138 15.51 -6.03 9.54
C PHE A 138 16.22 -4.78 10.09
N PRO A 139 15.93 -4.32 11.31
CA PRO A 139 16.60 -3.15 11.86
C PRO A 139 18.06 -3.43 12.16
N GLN A 140 18.89 -2.39 12.09
CA GLN A 140 20.30 -2.48 12.45
C GLN A 140 20.46 -2.79 13.93
N MET A 141 21.59 -3.44 14.31
CA MET A 141 21.90 -3.78 15.70
C MET A 141 21.89 -2.59 16.65
N SER A 142 22.27 -1.39 16.21
CA SER A 142 22.14 -0.15 16.98
C SER A 142 20.70 0.14 17.38
N THR A 143 19.74 -0.09 16.49
CA THR A 143 18.32 0.06 16.80
C THR A 143 17.82 -1.06 17.71
N ILE A 144 18.20 -2.31 17.44
CA ILE A 144 17.82 -3.47 18.28
C ILE A 144 18.26 -3.26 19.73
N ASN A 145 19.48 -2.77 19.95
CA ASN A 145 20.03 -2.51 21.28
C ASN A 145 19.30 -1.42 22.06
N THR A 146 18.41 -0.64 21.44
CA THR A 146 17.56 0.33 22.15
C THR A 146 16.37 -0.32 22.88
N PHE A 147 15.95 -1.52 22.47
CA PHE A 147 14.77 -2.19 23.03
C PHE A 147 15.00 -3.66 23.44
N ALA A 148 16.14 -4.27 23.06
CA ALA A 148 16.49 -5.64 23.35
C ALA A 148 17.91 -5.74 23.89
N THR A 149 18.16 -6.76 24.72
CA THR A 149 19.49 -7.09 25.23
C THR A 149 19.99 -8.38 24.57
N LYS A 150 21.29 -8.72 24.73
CA LYS A 150 21.89 -9.90 24.12
C LYS A 150 21.14 -11.21 24.38
N LYS A 151 20.46 -11.34 25.53
CA LYS A 151 19.62 -12.50 25.85
C LYS A 151 18.38 -12.63 24.96
N ASP A 152 17.97 -11.52 24.35
CA ASP A 152 16.77 -11.43 23.51
C ASP A 152 17.12 -11.55 22.01
N TRP A 153 18.40 -11.73 21.66
CA TRP A 153 18.85 -11.84 20.27
C TRP A 153 18.54 -13.23 19.68
N ASP A 154 17.26 -13.43 19.50
CA ASP A 154 16.66 -14.58 18.83
C ASP A 154 15.37 -14.11 18.17
N LEU A 155 15.17 -14.44 16.89
CA LEU A 155 13.97 -14.07 16.13
C LEU A 155 12.67 -14.56 16.78
N GLU A 156 12.78 -15.65 17.58
CA GLU A 156 11.66 -16.25 18.28
C GLU A 156 11.49 -15.74 19.72
N SER A 157 12.37 -14.86 20.20
CA SER A 157 12.23 -14.26 21.53
C SER A 157 10.95 -13.40 21.60
N ASP A 158 10.38 -13.28 22.80
CA ASP A 158 9.14 -12.52 23.02
C ASP A 158 9.29 -11.04 22.60
N ILE A 159 10.47 -10.45 22.86
CA ILE A 159 10.76 -9.07 22.47
C ILE A 159 10.76 -8.94 20.93
N MET A 160 11.46 -9.82 20.23
CA MET A 160 11.54 -9.75 18.77
C MET A 160 10.17 -10.04 18.11
N LYS A 161 9.41 -11.00 18.61
CA LYS A 161 8.03 -11.26 18.18
C LYS A 161 7.11 -10.06 18.43
N HIS A 162 7.26 -9.40 19.58
CA HIS A 162 6.48 -8.21 19.89
C HIS A 162 6.75 -7.07 18.91
N HIS A 163 8.00 -6.91 18.44
CA HIS A 163 8.39 -5.88 17.47
C HIS A 163 8.05 -6.25 16.02
N GLN A 164 7.78 -7.53 15.70
CA GLN A 164 7.35 -7.94 14.37
C GLN A 164 5.85 -7.71 14.19
N LYS A 165 5.49 -6.76 13.31
CA LYS A 165 4.09 -6.39 13.06
C LYS A 165 3.54 -6.90 11.71
N SER A 166 4.40 -7.44 10.84
CA SER A 166 3.94 -8.07 9.60
C SER A 166 3.49 -9.52 9.87
N TYR A 167 2.34 -9.90 9.33
CA TYR A 167 1.86 -11.29 9.41
C TYR A 167 2.73 -12.29 8.62
N VAL A 168 3.48 -11.81 7.63
CA VAL A 168 4.46 -12.61 6.88
C VAL A 168 5.71 -12.87 7.71
N GLY A 169 6.13 -11.86 8.46
CA GLY A 169 7.08 -11.92 9.54
C GLY A 169 8.52 -12.33 9.19
N ASN A 170 9.24 -12.71 10.24
CA ASN A 170 10.66 -13.07 10.19
C ASN A 170 10.93 -14.29 9.28
N GLY A 171 9.94 -15.19 9.14
CA GLY A 171 10.08 -16.39 8.31
C GLY A 171 10.33 -16.09 6.84
N MET A 172 9.69 -15.06 6.27
CA MET A 172 9.92 -14.66 4.88
C MET A 172 11.30 -14.01 4.71
N MET A 173 11.72 -13.14 5.66
CA MET A 173 13.07 -12.57 5.65
C MET A 173 14.12 -13.67 5.71
N LEU A 174 13.99 -14.61 6.64
CA LEU A 174 14.93 -15.73 6.80
C LEU A 174 14.97 -16.62 5.55
N LYS A 175 13.82 -16.88 4.92
CA LYS A 175 13.76 -17.64 3.65
C LYS A 175 14.61 -16.98 2.57
N HIS A 176 14.44 -15.69 2.33
CA HIS A 176 15.20 -14.98 1.30
C HIS A 176 16.67 -14.78 1.69
N ALA A 177 16.97 -14.52 2.96
CA ALA A 177 18.35 -14.48 3.44
C ALA A 177 19.10 -15.79 3.16
N LYS A 178 18.46 -16.93 3.43
CA LYS A 178 19.05 -18.25 3.14
C LYS A 178 19.33 -18.47 1.65
N ILE A 179 18.42 -18.01 0.78
CA ILE A 179 18.57 -18.15 -0.68
C ILE A 179 19.72 -17.27 -1.19
N LEU A 180 19.81 -16.03 -0.70
CA LEU A 180 20.75 -15.04 -1.22
C LEU A 180 22.13 -15.11 -0.60
N TYR A 181 22.21 -15.41 0.69
CA TYR A 181 23.45 -15.29 1.49
C TYR A 181 23.84 -16.58 2.23
N GLY A 182 22.96 -17.59 2.20
CA GLY A 182 23.14 -18.80 2.99
C GLY A 182 22.50 -18.72 4.38
N GLN A 183 22.62 -19.81 5.14
CA GLN A 183 22.04 -19.91 6.47
C GLN A 183 22.77 -19.00 7.47
N PRO A 184 22.11 -18.00 8.07
CA PRO A 184 22.69 -17.25 9.18
C PRO A 184 23.08 -18.18 10.33
N LYS A 185 24.26 -17.98 10.92
CA LYS A 185 24.78 -18.80 12.03
C LYS A 185 24.51 -18.15 13.38
N THR A 186 24.43 -16.84 13.41
CA THR A 186 24.17 -16.04 14.60
C THR A 186 23.03 -15.07 14.32
N PHE A 187 22.54 -14.40 15.36
CA PHE A 187 21.55 -13.33 15.22
C PHE A 187 22.12 -12.12 14.48
N GLU A 188 23.40 -11.83 14.68
CA GLU A 188 24.10 -10.74 14.02
C GLU A 188 24.33 -10.99 12.53
N ASP A 189 24.36 -12.25 12.09
CA ASP A 189 24.46 -12.61 10.66
C ASP A 189 23.14 -12.39 9.91
N PHE A 190 22.02 -12.34 10.63
CA PHE A 190 20.70 -12.16 10.08
C PHE A 190 20.40 -10.69 9.84
#